data_1a0f2dee20f87d6eebffdcbd8897ee49
#
_entry.id   1a0f2dee20f87d6eebffdcbd8897ee49
#
_cell.length_a   1.000
_cell.length_b   1.000
_cell.length_c   1.000
_cell.angle_alpha   90.00
_cell.angle_beta   90.00
_cell.angle_gamma   90.00
#
_symmetry.space_group_name_H-M   'P 1'
#
loop_
_entity.id
_entity.type
_entity.pdbx_description
1 polymer ?
#
loop_
_entity_poly.entity_id
_entity_poly.type
_entity_poly.pdbx_seq_one_letter_code
_entity_poly.pdbx_strand_id
1 'polypeptide(L)'
;AVDSSRAAVRQSQIDLDWTVVRAPISGLSSSEERSVGNLITLDASGSLLTTIVQADPVYVDFAVPADEHRINEMLKSAGHLKVSPEGISVRVALGDGTYYDQKGKIDFQDQFVDPATADIRARALFDNQGNRLYPGQFVRVYVEGSYIHNVISIPLRSVLQTSSGPVVYVLDNANIPSLRSIKIIKTIKNSCLIEGGLKNGERIVVDGVAKVLPGKPVKIAEKKTQQENKTAADGKSGGDTPVN
;
A
#
# COMPACT_ATOMS: atom_id res chain seq x y z
N ALA A 1 19.81 -34.89 -54.35
CA ALA A 1 18.39 -35.29 -54.50
C ALA A 1 17.72 -35.55 -53.17
N VAL A 2 18.22 -36.44 -52.29
CA VAL A 2 17.57 -36.76 -51.00
C VAL A 2 17.46 -35.55 -50.09
N ASP A 3 18.51 -34.74 -49.96
CA ASP A 3 18.50 -33.57 -49.08
C ASP A 3 17.56 -32.46 -49.59
N SER A 4 17.44 -32.30 -50.88
CA SER A 4 16.48 -31.39 -51.50
C SER A 4 15.03 -31.80 -51.25
N SER A 5 14.75 -33.13 -51.35
CA SER A 5 13.43 -33.66 -51.08
C SER A 5 13.07 -33.52 -49.57
N ARG A 6 14.05 -33.74 -48.67
CA ARG A 6 13.87 -33.51 -47.22
C ARG A 6 13.57 -32.04 -46.88
N ALA A 7 14.26 -31.12 -47.56
CA ALA A 7 14.01 -29.68 -47.39
C ALA A 7 12.61 -29.29 -47.84
N ALA A 8 12.13 -29.84 -48.97
CA ALA A 8 10.80 -29.61 -49.50
C ALA A 8 9.70 -30.12 -48.51
N VAL A 9 9.89 -31.35 -47.97
CA VAL A 9 8.97 -31.92 -46.96
C VAL A 9 8.95 -31.05 -45.72
N ARG A 10 10.11 -30.57 -45.22
CA ARG A 10 10.20 -29.70 -44.05
C ARG A 10 9.48 -28.37 -44.30
N GLN A 11 9.63 -27.78 -45.48
CA GLN A 11 8.92 -26.55 -45.85
C GLN A 11 7.40 -26.73 -45.85
N SER A 12 6.92 -27.80 -46.46
CA SER A 12 5.49 -28.12 -46.50
C SER A 12 4.94 -28.39 -45.10
N GLN A 13 5.75 -28.98 -44.18
CA GLN A 13 5.36 -29.19 -42.80
C GLN A 13 5.24 -27.85 -42.05
N ILE A 14 6.18 -26.93 -42.25
CA ILE A 14 6.12 -25.57 -41.64
C ILE A 14 4.86 -24.83 -42.12
N ASP A 15 4.60 -24.88 -43.46
CA ASP A 15 3.44 -24.25 -44.04
C ASP A 15 2.12 -24.81 -43.45
N LEU A 16 2.07 -26.13 -43.23
CA LEU A 16 0.94 -26.76 -42.54
C LEU A 16 0.83 -26.34 -41.07
N ASP A 17 1.94 -26.31 -40.35
CA ASP A 17 1.95 -25.89 -38.93
C ASP A 17 1.44 -24.46 -38.78
N TRP A 18 1.73 -23.55 -39.70
CA TRP A 18 1.24 -22.18 -39.69
C TRP A 18 -0.26 -22.04 -39.95
N THR A 19 -0.92 -23.07 -40.48
CA THR A 19 -2.40 -23.03 -40.61
C THR A 19 -3.12 -23.16 -39.26
N VAL A 20 -2.40 -23.55 -38.18
CA VAL A 20 -2.94 -23.71 -36.84
C VAL A 20 -2.34 -22.67 -35.89
N VAL A 21 -3.11 -21.64 -35.58
CA VAL A 21 -2.68 -20.60 -34.62
C VAL A 21 -3.01 -21.07 -33.20
N ARG A 22 -1.98 -21.15 -32.36
CA ARG A 22 -2.12 -21.57 -30.97
C ARG A 22 -1.86 -20.43 -30.02
N ALA A 23 -2.56 -20.42 -28.88
CA ALA A 23 -2.28 -19.50 -27.79
C ALA A 23 -0.85 -19.71 -27.23
N PRO A 24 -0.02 -18.66 -27.17
CA PRO A 24 1.34 -18.78 -26.63
C PRO A 24 1.37 -18.90 -25.11
N ILE A 25 0.31 -18.47 -24.41
CA ILE A 25 0.16 -18.51 -22.95
C ILE A 25 -1.22 -19.03 -22.57
N SER A 26 -1.34 -19.56 -21.36
CA SER A 26 -2.63 -19.87 -20.76
C SER A 26 -3.24 -18.57 -20.17
N GLY A 27 -4.52 -18.36 -20.34
CA GLY A 27 -5.21 -17.17 -19.86
C GLY A 27 -6.63 -17.04 -20.35
N LEU A 28 -7.23 -15.89 -20.08
CA LEU A 28 -8.56 -15.51 -20.58
C LEU A 28 -8.41 -14.84 -21.94
N SER A 29 -9.15 -15.33 -22.92
CA SER A 29 -9.23 -14.68 -24.24
C SER A 29 -10.26 -13.56 -24.21
N SER A 30 -9.93 -12.46 -24.87
CA SER A 30 -10.87 -11.40 -25.20
C SER A 30 -11.81 -11.85 -26.34
N SER A 31 -12.71 -10.96 -26.77
CA SER A 31 -13.51 -11.16 -27.97
C SER A 31 -12.60 -11.34 -29.20
N GLU A 32 -13.15 -12.02 -30.21
CA GLU A 32 -12.47 -12.10 -31.50
C GLU A 32 -12.41 -10.73 -32.17
N GLU A 33 -11.25 -10.35 -32.69
CA GLU A 33 -11.05 -9.13 -33.49
C GLU A 33 -11.34 -9.39 -34.98
N ARG A 34 -11.27 -10.65 -35.39
CA ARG A 34 -11.48 -11.10 -36.78
C ARG A 34 -12.39 -12.30 -36.80
N SER A 35 -13.53 -12.15 -37.49
CA SER A 35 -14.48 -13.23 -37.67
C SER A 35 -14.11 -14.11 -38.86
N VAL A 36 -14.69 -15.31 -38.89
CA VAL A 36 -14.49 -16.26 -39.99
C VAL A 36 -14.90 -15.60 -41.32
N GLY A 37 -14.02 -15.71 -42.31
CA GLY A 37 -14.18 -15.09 -43.62
C GLY A 37 -13.50 -13.74 -43.81
N ASN A 38 -12.97 -13.14 -42.73
CA ASN A 38 -12.19 -11.90 -42.85
C ASN A 38 -10.79 -12.18 -43.38
N LEU A 39 -10.29 -11.26 -44.20
CA LEU A 39 -8.92 -11.31 -44.65
C LEU A 39 -7.96 -10.93 -43.53
N ILE A 40 -6.96 -11.75 -43.28
CA ILE A 40 -5.83 -11.47 -42.39
C ILE A 40 -4.69 -10.87 -43.21
N THR A 41 -4.22 -9.69 -42.79
CA THR A 41 -3.11 -8.98 -43.42
C THR A 41 -1.91 -8.97 -42.47
N LEU A 42 -0.70 -8.78 -43.01
CA LEU A 42 0.56 -8.82 -42.24
C LEU A 42 0.84 -7.53 -41.48
N ASP A 43 -0.02 -6.54 -41.57
CA ASP A 43 0.07 -5.30 -40.80
C ASP A 43 -0.40 -5.49 -39.36
N ALA A 44 0.08 -4.65 -38.44
CA ALA A 44 -0.20 -4.77 -37.00
C ALA A 44 -1.70 -4.74 -36.65
N SER A 45 -2.52 -4.05 -37.45
CA SER A 45 -3.97 -3.96 -37.23
C SER A 45 -4.73 -5.11 -37.87
N GLY A 46 -4.21 -5.71 -38.94
CA GLY A 46 -4.87 -6.79 -39.66
C GLY A 46 -4.54 -8.19 -39.17
N SER A 47 -3.47 -8.35 -38.38
CA SER A 47 -2.99 -9.65 -37.91
C SER A 47 -3.49 -10.02 -36.50
N LEU A 48 -4.09 -9.08 -35.75
CA LEU A 48 -4.61 -9.34 -34.42
C LEU A 48 -5.88 -10.17 -34.47
N LEU A 49 -5.84 -11.38 -33.91
CA LEU A 49 -7.00 -12.29 -33.84
C LEU A 49 -7.76 -12.15 -32.54
N THR A 50 -7.08 -12.15 -31.43
CA THR A 50 -7.60 -11.93 -30.08
C THR A 50 -6.46 -11.60 -29.14
N THR A 51 -6.78 -11.04 -27.98
CA THR A 51 -5.80 -10.81 -26.90
C THR A 51 -6.03 -11.84 -25.79
N ILE A 52 -4.95 -12.44 -25.32
CA ILE A 52 -4.99 -13.38 -24.20
C ILE A 52 -4.29 -12.73 -23.01
N VAL A 53 -4.97 -12.68 -21.89
CA VAL A 53 -4.47 -12.08 -20.65
C VAL A 53 -4.35 -13.14 -19.57
N GLN A 54 -3.18 -13.26 -18.98
CA GLN A 54 -2.98 -14.11 -17.82
C GLN A 54 -3.66 -13.47 -16.61
N ALA A 55 -4.68 -14.12 -16.07
CA ALA A 55 -5.47 -13.62 -14.96
C ALA A 55 -5.08 -14.24 -13.61
N ASP A 56 -4.41 -15.38 -13.63
CA ASP A 56 -3.90 -16.07 -12.43
C ASP A 56 -2.52 -16.68 -12.74
N PRO A 57 -1.47 -16.32 -11.99
CA PRO A 57 -1.41 -15.24 -11.03
C PRO A 57 -1.55 -13.85 -11.68
N VAL A 58 -1.99 -12.84 -10.91
CA VAL A 58 -2.11 -11.45 -11.37
C VAL A 58 -1.05 -10.59 -10.72
N TYR A 59 -0.54 -9.63 -11.51
CA TYR A 59 0.40 -8.62 -11.05
C TYR A 59 -0.33 -7.33 -10.68
N VAL A 60 0.08 -6.73 -9.57
CA VAL A 60 -0.38 -5.40 -9.15
C VAL A 60 0.83 -4.47 -9.14
N ASP A 61 0.84 -3.53 -10.08
CA ASP A 61 1.86 -2.49 -10.16
C ASP A 61 1.45 -1.31 -9.28
N PHE A 62 2.38 -0.80 -8.50
CA PHE A 62 2.17 0.36 -7.64
C PHE A 62 3.44 1.19 -7.51
N ALA A 63 3.28 2.44 -7.10
CA ALA A 63 4.36 3.36 -6.90
C ALA A 63 4.55 3.68 -5.42
N VAL A 64 5.79 3.74 -4.97
CA VAL A 64 6.17 4.15 -3.62
C VAL A 64 6.91 5.47 -3.73
N PRO A 65 6.46 6.55 -3.04
CA PRO A 65 7.17 7.81 -3.04
C PRO A 65 8.62 7.66 -2.58
N ALA A 66 9.56 8.25 -3.32
CA ALA A 66 10.99 8.13 -3.02
C ALA A 66 11.33 8.65 -1.63
N ASP A 67 10.63 9.71 -1.18
CA ASP A 67 10.80 10.23 0.19
C ASP A 67 10.36 9.24 1.26
N GLU A 68 9.29 8.49 1.03
CA GLU A 68 8.86 7.45 1.96
C GLU A 68 9.85 6.31 2.02
N HIS A 69 10.36 5.89 0.85
CA HIS A 69 11.42 4.88 0.78
C HIS A 69 12.67 5.33 1.55
N ARG A 70 13.12 6.58 1.36
CA ARG A 70 14.27 7.16 2.06
C ARG A 70 14.06 7.20 3.58
N ILE A 71 12.87 7.59 4.05
CA ILE A 71 12.53 7.60 5.48
C ILE A 71 12.56 6.18 6.05
N ASN A 72 12.04 5.20 5.33
CA ASN A 72 12.05 3.81 5.76
C ASN A 72 13.47 3.24 5.84
N GLU A 73 14.36 3.59 4.90
CA GLU A 73 15.76 3.18 4.94
C GLU A 73 16.52 3.88 6.11
N MET A 74 16.22 5.15 6.40
CA MET A 74 16.76 5.83 7.59
C MET A 74 16.32 5.14 8.89
N LEU A 75 15.02 4.81 9.01
CA LEU A 75 14.50 4.12 10.18
C LEU A 75 15.07 2.71 10.34
N LYS A 76 15.29 2.01 9.24
CA LYS A 76 15.95 0.70 9.21
C LYS A 76 17.40 0.78 9.65
N SER A 77 18.15 1.75 9.12
CA SER A 77 19.57 1.99 9.49
C SER A 77 19.73 2.40 10.94
N ALA A 78 18.78 3.19 11.50
CA ALA A 78 18.74 3.56 12.91
C ALA A 78 18.23 2.42 13.82
N GLY A 79 17.83 1.27 13.26
CA GLY A 79 17.30 0.14 14.01
C GLY A 79 15.89 0.34 14.55
N HIS A 80 15.17 1.35 14.06
CA HIS A 80 13.78 1.66 14.47
C HIS A 80 12.71 0.96 13.65
N LEU A 81 13.03 0.50 12.43
CA LEU A 81 12.12 -0.25 11.57
C LEU A 81 12.44 -1.75 11.65
N LYS A 82 11.47 -2.53 12.04
CA LYS A 82 11.54 -4.00 12.03
C LYS A 82 10.53 -4.56 11.06
N VAL A 83 10.93 -5.64 10.41
CA VAL A 83 10.03 -6.44 9.57
C VAL A 83 9.40 -7.52 10.47
N SER A 84 8.11 -7.75 10.29
CA SER A 84 7.37 -8.81 10.96
C SER A 84 7.98 -10.19 10.61
N PRO A 85 7.87 -11.20 11.47
CA PRO A 85 8.28 -12.58 11.16
C PRO A 85 7.61 -13.14 9.90
N GLU A 86 6.42 -12.66 9.57
CA GLU A 86 5.68 -13.02 8.35
C GLU A 86 6.23 -12.37 7.08
N GLY A 87 7.18 -11.43 7.23
CA GLY A 87 7.73 -10.67 6.12
C GLY A 87 6.85 -9.49 5.69
N ILE A 88 7.26 -8.82 4.61
CA ILE A 88 6.48 -7.76 3.98
C ILE A 88 5.46 -8.40 3.05
N SER A 89 4.21 -7.98 3.18
CA SER A 89 3.10 -8.41 2.34
C SER A 89 2.34 -7.21 1.79
N VAL A 90 1.60 -7.44 0.72
CA VAL A 90 0.77 -6.43 0.08
C VAL A 90 -0.68 -6.83 0.21
N ARG A 91 -1.53 -5.89 0.63
CA ARG A 91 -2.98 -6.05 0.64
C ARG A 91 -3.60 -5.07 -0.36
N VAL A 92 -4.64 -5.52 -1.02
CA VAL A 92 -5.36 -4.74 -2.02
C VAL A 92 -6.78 -4.47 -1.53
N ALA A 93 -7.22 -3.22 -1.64
CA ALA A 93 -8.63 -2.86 -1.50
C ALA A 93 -9.22 -2.58 -2.88
N LEU A 94 -10.38 -3.17 -3.12
CA LEU A 94 -11.16 -3.02 -4.35
C LEU A 94 -11.87 -1.65 -4.38
N GLY A 95 -12.45 -1.30 -5.51
CA GLY A 95 -13.12 -0.01 -5.70
C GLY A 95 -14.33 0.23 -4.78
N ASP A 96 -14.97 -0.84 -4.30
CA ASP A 96 -16.06 -0.82 -3.33
C ASP A 96 -15.60 -0.66 -1.87
N GLY A 97 -14.30 -0.62 -1.63
CA GLY A 97 -13.69 -0.51 -0.30
C GLY A 97 -13.50 -1.84 0.40
N THR A 98 -13.91 -2.96 -0.18
CA THR A 98 -13.63 -4.30 0.36
C THR A 98 -12.18 -4.70 0.12
N TYR A 99 -11.62 -5.49 1.03
CA TYR A 99 -10.28 -6.02 0.84
C TYR A 99 -10.31 -7.34 0.06
N TYR A 100 -9.30 -7.52 -0.79
CA TYR A 100 -9.04 -8.81 -1.39
C TYR A 100 -8.53 -9.79 -0.33
N ASP A 101 -9.02 -11.03 -0.34
CA ASP A 101 -8.79 -11.99 0.74
C ASP A 101 -7.35 -12.50 0.78
N GLN A 102 -6.69 -12.56 -0.38
CA GLN A 102 -5.31 -13.02 -0.47
C GLN A 102 -4.33 -11.85 -0.29
N LYS A 103 -3.19 -12.13 0.36
CA LYS A 103 -2.08 -11.20 0.45
C LYS A 103 -1.09 -11.48 -0.68
N GLY A 104 -0.66 -10.42 -1.34
CA GLY A 104 0.38 -10.51 -2.36
C GLY A 104 1.78 -10.42 -1.77
N LYS A 105 2.74 -10.88 -2.55
CA LYS A 105 4.17 -10.76 -2.26
C LYS A 105 4.81 -9.80 -3.24
N ILE A 106 5.68 -8.91 -2.76
CA ILE A 106 6.48 -8.06 -3.64
C ILE A 106 7.48 -8.97 -4.35
N ASP A 107 7.39 -9.04 -5.67
CA ASP A 107 8.31 -9.82 -6.51
C ASP A 107 9.31 -8.94 -7.25
N PHE A 108 9.00 -7.65 -7.40
CA PHE A 108 9.88 -6.69 -8.05
C PHE A 108 9.75 -5.30 -7.41
N GLN A 109 10.89 -4.63 -7.25
CA GLN A 109 10.99 -3.22 -6.90
C GLN A 109 12.12 -2.60 -7.70
N ASP A 110 11.83 -1.47 -8.36
CA ASP A 110 12.82 -0.75 -9.13
C ASP A 110 13.88 -0.13 -8.20
N GLN A 111 15.11 -0.03 -8.69
CA GLN A 111 16.21 0.63 -7.99
C GLN A 111 16.37 2.10 -8.41
N PHE A 112 15.57 2.54 -9.36
CA PHE A 112 15.60 3.89 -9.88
C PHE A 112 14.33 4.65 -9.51
N VAL A 113 14.52 5.94 -9.23
CA VAL A 113 13.40 6.87 -9.04
C VAL A 113 12.99 7.39 -10.41
N ASP A 114 11.71 7.32 -10.75
CA ASP A 114 11.18 7.96 -11.95
C ASP A 114 11.27 9.49 -11.78
N PRO A 115 12.04 10.19 -12.63
CA PRO A 115 12.24 11.63 -12.47
C PRO A 115 10.98 12.47 -12.73
N ALA A 116 9.98 11.92 -13.41
CA ALA A 116 8.73 12.62 -13.71
C ALA A 116 7.75 12.60 -12.54
N THR A 117 7.72 11.49 -11.78
CA THR A 117 6.77 11.30 -10.68
C THR A 117 7.43 11.33 -9.30
N ALA A 118 8.77 11.22 -9.23
CA ALA A 118 9.56 11.05 -8.02
C ALA A 118 9.19 9.79 -7.21
N ASP A 119 8.71 8.75 -7.89
CA ASP A 119 8.29 7.48 -7.29
C ASP A 119 9.22 6.33 -7.69
N ILE A 120 9.22 5.28 -6.89
CA ILE A 120 9.86 4.00 -7.16
C ILE A 120 8.76 3.00 -7.51
N ARG A 121 8.86 2.38 -8.68
CA ARG A 121 7.90 1.35 -9.09
C ARG A 121 8.13 0.06 -8.33
N ALA A 122 7.07 -0.55 -7.92
CA ALA A 122 7.07 -1.87 -7.31
C ALA A 122 5.92 -2.70 -7.88
N ARG A 123 6.09 -4.02 -7.82
CA ARG A 123 5.11 -4.97 -8.30
C ARG A 123 4.91 -6.06 -7.27
N ALA A 124 3.67 -6.42 -7.05
CA ALA A 124 3.31 -7.55 -6.20
C ALA A 124 2.55 -8.61 -7.00
N LEU A 125 2.83 -9.86 -6.68
CA LEU A 125 2.19 -11.04 -7.23
C LEU A 125 1.07 -11.50 -6.30
N PHE A 126 -0.10 -11.77 -6.87
CA PHE A 126 -1.27 -12.28 -6.17
C PHE A 126 -1.80 -13.55 -6.84
N ASP A 127 -2.15 -14.53 -6.04
CA ASP A 127 -2.97 -15.64 -6.49
C ASP A 127 -4.39 -15.12 -6.72
N ASN A 128 -4.96 -15.39 -7.89
CA ASN A 128 -6.25 -14.86 -8.31
C ASN A 128 -7.23 -15.97 -8.68
N GLN A 129 -7.29 -16.99 -7.86
CA GLN A 129 -8.25 -18.07 -8.02
C GLN A 129 -9.68 -17.50 -7.95
N GLY A 130 -10.44 -17.70 -9.02
CA GLY A 130 -11.78 -17.14 -9.15
C GLY A 130 -11.86 -15.78 -9.85
N ASN A 131 -10.74 -15.27 -10.38
CA ASN A 131 -10.69 -14.07 -11.25
C ASN A 131 -11.38 -12.83 -10.64
N ARG A 132 -11.25 -12.59 -9.33
CA ARG A 132 -11.85 -11.43 -8.65
C ARG A 132 -11.09 -10.13 -8.91
N LEU A 133 -9.79 -10.22 -9.22
CA LEU A 133 -8.98 -9.12 -9.69
C LEU A 133 -8.95 -9.15 -11.21
N TYR A 134 -9.38 -8.06 -11.83
CA TYR A 134 -9.39 -7.95 -13.29
C TYR A 134 -8.14 -7.21 -13.77
N PRO A 135 -7.41 -7.74 -14.76
CA PRO A 135 -6.33 -7.00 -15.39
C PRO A 135 -6.81 -5.63 -15.92
N GLY A 136 -6.03 -4.57 -15.64
CA GLY A 136 -6.40 -3.19 -15.96
C GLY A 136 -7.29 -2.48 -14.93
N GLN A 137 -7.67 -3.15 -13.85
CA GLN A 137 -8.47 -2.56 -12.76
C GLN A 137 -7.59 -1.67 -11.87
N PHE A 138 -8.12 -0.52 -11.46
CA PHE A 138 -7.50 0.30 -10.41
C PHE A 138 -7.85 -0.22 -9.02
N VAL A 139 -6.84 -0.34 -8.19
CA VAL A 139 -6.95 -0.83 -6.80
C VAL A 139 -6.14 0.04 -5.85
N ARG A 140 -6.48 0.02 -4.56
CA ARG A 140 -5.65 0.64 -3.52
C ARG A 140 -4.73 -0.41 -2.91
N VAL A 141 -3.46 -0.08 -2.86
CA VAL A 141 -2.41 -0.96 -2.33
C VAL A 141 -2.02 -0.51 -0.93
N TYR A 142 -1.91 -1.48 -0.02
CA TYR A 142 -1.40 -1.30 1.33
C TYR A 142 -0.23 -2.25 1.53
N VAL A 143 0.95 -1.71 1.80
CA VAL A 143 2.13 -2.50 2.16
C VAL A 143 2.13 -2.71 3.66
N GLU A 144 2.14 -3.95 4.10
CA GLU A 144 2.06 -4.36 5.50
C GLU A 144 3.27 -5.21 5.87
N GLY A 145 3.50 -5.42 7.17
CA GLY A 145 4.53 -6.32 7.68
C GLY A 145 5.79 -5.62 8.16
N SER A 146 5.78 -4.30 8.25
CA SER A 146 6.81 -3.56 8.97
C SER A 146 6.21 -2.73 10.10
N TYR A 147 6.96 -2.55 11.18
CA TYR A 147 6.55 -1.73 12.31
C TYR A 147 7.73 -0.91 12.86
N ILE A 148 7.39 0.28 13.34
CA ILE A 148 8.36 1.20 13.94
C ILE A 148 8.34 0.97 15.45
N HIS A 149 9.52 0.78 16.03
CA HIS A 149 9.69 0.56 17.47
C HIS A 149 10.74 1.49 18.07
N ASN A 150 10.76 1.62 19.41
CA ASN A 150 11.67 2.48 20.15
C ASN A 150 11.66 3.94 19.70
N VAL A 151 10.49 4.45 19.34
CA VAL A 151 10.28 5.86 19.00
C VAL A 151 9.18 6.44 19.90
N ILE A 152 9.28 7.73 20.19
CA ILE A 152 8.24 8.43 20.95
C ILE A 152 7.21 8.96 19.98
N SER A 153 5.95 8.64 20.22
CA SER A 153 4.81 9.17 19.45
C SER A 153 4.07 10.22 20.27
N ILE A 154 3.91 11.40 19.71
CA ILE A 154 3.13 12.49 20.31
C ILE A 154 2.03 12.98 19.38
N PRO A 155 0.91 13.50 19.90
CA PRO A 155 -0.11 14.11 19.06
C PRO A 155 0.43 15.30 18.28
N LEU A 156 0.10 15.42 16.98
CA LEU A 156 0.54 16.52 16.12
C LEU A 156 0.19 17.89 16.71
N ARG A 157 -0.96 18.01 17.38
CA ARG A 157 -1.41 19.26 18.02
C ARG A 157 -0.56 19.74 19.20
N SER A 158 0.35 18.88 19.73
CA SER A 158 1.31 19.27 20.77
C SER A 158 2.55 19.98 20.21
N VAL A 159 2.73 19.93 18.90
CA VAL A 159 3.90 20.47 18.22
C VAL A 159 3.65 21.90 17.79
N LEU A 160 4.54 22.79 18.18
CA LEU A 160 4.61 24.17 17.72
C LEU A 160 5.69 24.30 16.65
N GLN A 161 5.36 24.99 15.57
CA GLN A 161 6.34 25.34 14.56
C GLN A 161 6.90 26.72 14.86
N THR A 162 8.21 26.81 15.04
CA THR A 162 8.92 28.08 15.25
C THR A 162 9.91 28.34 14.11
N SER A 163 10.49 29.55 14.07
CA SER A 163 11.53 29.87 13.08
C SER A 163 12.79 29.00 13.21
N SER A 164 13.04 28.43 14.39
CA SER A 164 14.14 27.50 14.67
C SER A 164 13.77 26.01 14.51
N GLY A 165 12.54 25.72 14.08
CA GLY A 165 12.06 24.36 13.86
C GLY A 165 10.94 23.95 14.81
N PRO A 166 10.57 22.65 14.79
CA PRO A 166 9.49 22.11 15.62
C PRO A 166 9.92 22.03 17.09
N VAL A 167 9.03 22.47 17.99
CA VAL A 167 9.25 22.46 19.43
C VAL A 167 8.00 21.95 20.15
N VAL A 168 8.16 21.50 21.39
CA VAL A 168 7.09 21.12 22.29
C VAL A 168 7.29 21.76 23.66
N TYR A 169 6.20 21.96 24.39
CA TYR A 169 6.26 22.32 25.81
C TYR A 169 6.36 21.07 26.67
N VAL A 170 7.46 20.92 27.41
CA VAL A 170 7.66 19.86 28.40
C VAL A 170 7.40 20.46 29.77
N LEU A 171 6.62 19.77 30.60
CA LEU A 171 6.30 20.17 31.97
C LEU A 171 7.28 19.54 32.96
N ASP A 172 7.79 20.34 33.86
CA ASP A 172 8.53 19.85 35.02
C ASP A 172 7.59 19.34 36.14
N ASN A 173 8.18 18.94 37.28
CA ASN A 173 7.41 18.47 38.43
C ASN A 173 6.54 19.58 39.08
N ALA A 174 6.88 20.85 38.87
CA ALA A 174 6.13 22.01 39.35
C ALA A 174 5.10 22.51 38.30
N ASN A 175 4.87 21.77 37.24
CA ASN A 175 4.02 22.12 36.09
C ASN A 175 4.43 23.40 35.38
N ILE A 176 5.72 23.73 35.40
CA ILE A 176 6.27 24.85 34.67
C ILE A 176 6.67 24.38 33.27
N PRO A 177 6.12 25.01 32.19
CA PRO A 177 6.42 24.61 30.83
C PRO A 177 7.77 25.17 30.37
N SER A 178 8.58 24.33 29.75
CA SER A 178 9.82 24.69 29.06
C SER A 178 9.74 24.28 27.60
N LEU A 179 10.19 25.16 26.70
CA LEU A 179 10.30 24.86 25.29
C LEU A 179 11.47 23.91 25.04
N ARG A 180 11.21 22.86 24.26
CA ARG A 180 12.24 21.91 23.87
C ARG A 180 12.11 21.62 22.38
N SER A 181 13.24 21.75 21.66
CA SER A 181 13.34 21.36 20.28
C SER A 181 13.23 19.84 20.13
N ILE A 182 12.51 19.42 19.12
CA ILE A 182 12.30 18.01 18.79
C ILE A 182 12.72 17.74 17.34
N LYS A 183 13.12 16.52 17.07
CA LYS A 183 13.39 16.05 15.72
C LYS A 183 12.29 15.07 15.30
N ILE A 184 11.48 15.49 14.35
CA ILE A 184 10.36 14.67 13.81
C ILE A 184 10.92 13.79 12.70
N ILE A 185 10.62 12.49 12.75
CA ILE A 185 10.97 11.53 11.71
C ILE A 185 9.86 11.50 10.64
N LYS A 186 8.63 11.27 11.11
CA LYS A 186 7.46 11.09 10.24
C LYS A 186 6.20 11.51 10.98
N THR A 187 5.26 12.10 10.25
CA THR A 187 3.92 12.33 10.75
C THR A 187 2.99 11.24 10.20
N ILE A 188 2.28 10.56 11.09
CA ILE A 188 1.33 9.50 10.73
C ILE A 188 -0.05 9.90 11.24
N LYS A 189 -0.98 10.15 10.33
CA LYS A 189 -2.33 10.64 10.65
C LYS A 189 -2.27 11.88 11.56
N ASN A 190 -2.58 11.72 12.84
CA ASN A 190 -2.65 12.81 13.82
C ASN A 190 -1.53 12.73 14.88
N SER A 191 -0.47 11.98 14.62
CA SER A 191 0.66 11.77 15.52
C SER A 191 1.99 11.99 14.82
N CYS A 192 2.97 12.54 15.55
CA CYS A 192 4.35 12.68 15.11
C CYS A 192 5.24 11.65 15.79
N LEU A 193 6.06 10.96 15.02
CA LEU A 193 7.13 10.12 15.52
C LEU A 193 8.40 10.96 15.68
N ILE A 194 9.02 10.88 16.86
CA ILE A 194 10.14 11.70 17.26
C ILE A 194 11.37 10.83 17.45
N GLU A 195 12.47 11.23 16.84
CA GLU A 195 13.78 10.59 17.01
C GLU A 195 14.48 11.05 18.29
N GLY A 196 14.31 12.32 18.66
CA GLY A 196 15.01 12.91 19.81
C GLY A 196 14.36 14.18 20.32
N GLY A 197 14.84 14.63 21.47
CA GLY A 197 14.33 15.83 22.15
C GLY A 197 13.40 15.51 23.32
N LEU A 198 12.83 14.30 23.41
CA LEU A 198 11.99 13.87 24.53
C LEU A 198 12.50 12.55 25.13
N LYS A 199 12.21 12.36 26.40
CA LYS A 199 12.44 11.10 27.12
C LYS A 199 11.11 10.42 27.41
N ASN A 200 11.14 9.10 27.48
CA ASN A 200 9.95 8.35 27.84
C ASN A 200 9.45 8.74 29.25
N GLY A 201 8.15 8.96 29.39
CA GLY A 201 7.53 9.37 30.65
C GLY A 201 7.51 10.89 30.91
N GLU A 202 8.12 11.72 30.07
CA GLU A 202 7.99 13.18 30.20
C GLU A 202 6.55 13.64 29.87
N ARG A 203 6.07 14.62 30.61
CA ARG A 203 4.75 15.22 30.40
C ARG A 203 4.86 16.37 29.40
N ILE A 204 4.02 16.37 28.40
CA ILE A 204 3.96 17.42 27.39
C ILE A 204 2.61 18.10 27.37
N VAL A 205 2.56 19.35 26.95
CA VAL A 205 1.30 20.07 26.70
C VAL A 205 0.74 19.65 25.35
N VAL A 206 -0.47 19.12 25.35
CA VAL A 206 -1.15 18.65 24.12
C VAL A 206 -2.20 19.66 23.66
N ASP A 207 -3.02 20.16 24.58
CA ASP A 207 -4.09 21.12 24.28
C ASP A 207 -3.79 22.46 24.92
N GLY A 208 -4.19 23.54 24.24
CA GLY A 208 -3.98 24.91 24.73
C GLY A 208 -2.55 25.44 24.58
N VAL A 209 -1.74 24.82 23.74
CA VAL A 209 -0.32 25.15 23.50
C VAL A 209 -0.11 26.64 23.22
N ALA A 210 -1.02 27.29 22.45
CA ALA A 210 -0.95 28.72 22.14
C ALA A 210 -1.20 29.65 23.35
N LYS A 211 -1.74 29.14 24.45
CA LYS A 211 -2.03 29.89 25.68
C LYS A 211 -0.94 29.76 26.75
N VAL A 212 0.02 28.89 26.51
CA VAL A 212 1.11 28.61 27.44
C VAL A 212 2.14 29.71 27.40
N LEU A 213 2.45 30.27 28.58
CA LEU A 213 3.52 31.22 28.75
C LEU A 213 4.73 30.50 29.39
N PRO A 214 5.91 30.52 28.77
CA PRO A 214 7.12 29.92 29.35
C PRO A 214 7.41 30.49 30.73
N GLY A 215 7.76 29.61 31.67
CA GLY A 215 8.13 30.01 33.04
C GLY A 215 6.97 30.29 33.99
N LYS A 216 5.71 30.19 33.56
CA LYS A 216 4.54 30.28 34.45
C LYS A 216 3.89 28.91 34.62
N PRO A 217 3.53 28.52 35.86
CA PRO A 217 2.91 27.22 36.10
C PRO A 217 1.55 27.14 35.38
N VAL A 218 1.29 26.02 34.73
CA VAL A 218 0.02 25.76 34.01
C VAL A 218 -0.91 24.91 34.89
N LYS A 219 -2.21 25.19 34.81
CA LYS A 219 -3.23 24.33 35.40
C LYS A 219 -3.51 23.18 34.45
N ILE A 220 -3.34 21.95 34.95
CA ILE A 220 -3.67 20.75 34.19
C ILE A 220 -5.18 20.59 34.19
N ALA A 221 -5.80 20.58 33.01
CA ALA A 221 -7.21 20.21 32.89
C ALA A 221 -7.33 18.68 33.00
N GLU A 222 -8.07 18.19 33.96
CA GLU A 222 -8.40 16.76 34.01
C GLU A 222 -9.26 16.39 32.83
N LYS A 223 -8.73 15.55 31.96
CA LYS A 223 -9.49 14.97 30.85
C LYS A 223 -10.49 13.99 31.42
N LYS A 224 -11.77 14.30 31.42
CA LYS A 224 -12.82 13.29 31.61
C LYS A 224 -12.61 12.23 30.56
N THR A 225 -12.15 11.06 30.97
CA THR A 225 -12.05 9.87 30.14
C THR A 225 -13.47 9.54 29.68
N GLN A 226 -13.78 9.83 28.42
CA GLN A 226 -14.93 9.21 27.77
C GLN A 226 -14.57 7.72 27.65
N GLN A 227 -15.06 6.93 28.59
CA GLN A 227 -15.19 5.50 28.41
C GLN A 227 -16.09 5.30 27.20
N GLU A 228 -15.51 4.78 26.15
CA GLU A 228 -16.29 4.22 25.04
C GLU A 228 -17.26 3.20 25.62
N ASN A 229 -18.55 3.53 25.51
CA ASN A 229 -19.65 2.62 25.71
C ASN A 229 -19.54 1.45 24.72
N LYS A 230 -18.80 0.43 25.14
CA LYS A 230 -18.85 -0.89 24.55
C LYS A 230 -19.73 -1.75 25.43
N THR A 231 -21.04 -1.47 25.42
CA THR A 231 -22.01 -2.41 26.01
C THR A 231 -23.39 -2.06 25.41
N ALA A 232 -23.86 -2.87 24.55
CA ALA A 232 -25.25 -3.24 24.33
C ALA A 232 -25.49 -3.74 22.89
N ALA A 233 -25.00 -4.92 22.64
CA ALA A 233 -25.60 -5.79 21.63
C ALA A 233 -25.53 -7.20 22.16
N ASP A 234 -26.32 -7.44 23.21
CA ASP A 234 -26.74 -8.80 23.53
C ASP A 234 -28.06 -8.75 24.31
N GLY A 235 -29.05 -9.47 23.81
CA GLY A 235 -30.21 -9.86 24.57
C GLY A 235 -31.51 -9.09 24.37
N LYS A 236 -32.34 -9.50 23.41
CA LYS A 236 -33.62 -10.14 23.72
C LYS A 236 -34.33 -10.67 22.48
N SER A 237 -34.24 -11.98 22.40
CA SER A 237 -35.22 -12.85 21.77
C SER A 237 -36.57 -12.73 22.55
N GLY A 238 -37.65 -12.83 21.86
CA GLY A 238 -38.89 -13.30 22.45
C GLY A 238 -40.15 -12.57 22.03
N GLY A 239 -41.03 -13.27 21.33
CA GLY A 239 -42.45 -13.09 21.58
C GLY A 239 -43.34 -12.76 20.40
N ASP A 240 -43.76 -13.85 19.73
CA ASP A 240 -45.16 -14.17 19.37
C ASP A 240 -46.06 -13.19 18.61
N THR A 241 -46.33 -13.57 17.39
CA THR A 241 -47.60 -13.82 16.65
C THR A 241 -48.91 -13.10 17.08
N PRO A 242 -50.03 -13.04 16.30
CA PRO A 242 -50.27 -13.17 14.83
C PRO A 242 -51.34 -12.20 14.31
N VAL A 243 -51.71 -12.41 13.02
CA VAL A 243 -53.01 -12.19 12.32
C VAL A 243 -53.40 -10.75 11.93
N ASN A 244 -53.37 -10.41 10.68
CA ASN A 244 -54.46 -10.49 9.67
C ASN A 244 -53.92 -10.24 8.27
#